data_a6f936d2f405e930bf2d05e2e4f76a0f
#
_entry.id   a6f936d2f405e930bf2d05e2e4f76a0f
#
_cell.length_a   1.000
_cell.length_b   1.000
_cell.length_c   1.000
_cell.angle_alpha   90.00
_cell.angle_beta   90.00
_cell.angle_gamma   90.00
#
_symmetry.space_group_name_H-M   'P 1'
#
loop_
_entity.id
_entity.type
_entity.pdbx_description
1 polymer ?
#
loop_
_entity_poly.entity_id
_entity_poly.type
_entity_poly.pdbx_seq_one_letter_code
_entity_poly.pdbx_strand_id
1 'polypeptide(L)'
;MKATHIKRSILLITALLFVQTLVAQNVPLINRWSYKTAFLMRKGKWESGLVQPFRYGISRRVEINANILQMPFVPNVGVKIFLADKNGFQMASEHGLQYNTPLFNLLSRKGTGGILSPQFTFPNMFSFSSTFLVSKQVFDTAFVTARAGVFLGMRDGYLSPLATVDFPLIYARTSHLFHTCTIRLGADLKGKIVRNWAYDFDMQFFVIATKHYNFFMENTGTIMCKVSKHSALKAGYKLCYGSYPFGRQWHLLPTLDIVFGSK
;
A
#
# COMPACT_ATOMS: atom_id res chain seq x y z
N MET A 1 -7.06 -31.64 -14.01
CA MET A 1 -6.03 -30.60 -14.27
C MET A 1 -6.03 -29.38 -13.33
N LYS A 2 -7.13 -28.96 -12.70
CA LYS A 2 -7.18 -27.77 -11.83
C LYS A 2 -6.49 -27.91 -10.46
N ALA A 3 -6.49 -29.10 -9.84
CA ALA A 3 -5.94 -29.31 -8.49
C ALA A 3 -4.39 -29.29 -8.42
N THR A 4 -3.71 -29.63 -9.51
CA THR A 4 -2.23 -29.63 -9.58
C THR A 4 -1.64 -28.23 -9.65
N HIS A 5 -2.33 -27.27 -10.25
CA HIS A 5 -1.86 -25.87 -10.32
C HIS A 5 -1.96 -25.17 -8.95
N ILE A 6 -3.04 -25.44 -8.19
CA ILE A 6 -3.21 -24.87 -6.86
C ILE A 6 -2.13 -25.37 -5.90
N LYS A 7 -1.81 -26.67 -5.94
CA LYS A 7 -0.74 -27.24 -5.10
C LYS A 7 0.64 -26.66 -5.42
N ARG A 8 0.96 -26.44 -6.71
CA ARG A 8 2.22 -25.80 -7.13
C ARG A 8 2.31 -24.35 -6.71
N SER A 9 1.21 -23.58 -6.78
CA SER A 9 1.19 -22.19 -6.32
C SER A 9 1.35 -22.07 -4.81
N ILE A 10 0.72 -22.95 -4.04
CA ILE A 10 0.88 -23.00 -2.57
C ILE A 10 2.32 -23.37 -2.21
N LEU A 11 2.93 -24.34 -2.90
CA LEU A 11 4.31 -24.76 -2.67
C LEU A 11 5.31 -23.64 -2.98
N LEU A 12 5.08 -22.87 -4.05
CA LEU A 12 5.90 -21.69 -4.40
C LEU A 12 5.78 -20.58 -3.37
N ILE A 13 4.58 -20.31 -2.87
CA ILE A 13 4.33 -19.31 -1.82
C ILE A 13 5.00 -19.76 -0.51
N THR A 14 4.88 -21.04 -0.16
CA THR A 14 5.52 -21.60 1.04
C THR A 14 7.05 -21.59 0.93
N ALA A 15 7.60 -21.90 -0.26
CA ALA A 15 9.04 -21.85 -0.51
C ALA A 15 9.57 -20.40 -0.47
N LEU A 16 8.82 -19.42 -0.99
CA LEU A 16 9.18 -18.00 -0.89
C LEU A 16 9.19 -17.51 0.57
N LEU A 17 8.29 -18.02 1.41
CA LEU A 17 8.24 -17.71 2.84
C LEU A 17 9.39 -18.37 3.62
N PHE A 18 9.86 -19.55 3.21
CA PHE A 18 10.90 -20.30 3.93
C PHE A 18 12.33 -19.83 3.63
N VAL A 19 12.61 -19.25 2.46
CA VAL A 19 13.94 -18.72 2.10
C VAL A 19 14.36 -17.51 2.97
N GLN A 20 13.44 -16.95 3.73
CA GLN A 20 13.63 -15.71 4.50
C GLN A 20 14.23 -15.88 5.91
N THR A 21 14.55 -17.09 6.36
CA THR A 21 14.91 -17.31 7.79
C THR A 21 16.41 -17.23 8.12
N LEU A 22 17.30 -16.94 7.18
CA LEU A 22 18.72 -17.28 7.36
C LEU A 22 19.74 -16.14 7.54
N VAL A 23 19.38 -14.87 7.70
CA VAL A 23 20.41 -13.84 7.98
C VAL A 23 20.00 -12.94 9.15
N ALA A 24 20.64 -13.20 10.32
CA ALA A 24 20.57 -12.31 11.48
C ALA A 24 21.60 -11.17 11.29
N GLN A 25 21.16 -9.99 10.87
CA GLN A 25 21.95 -8.77 10.87
C GLN A 25 21.31 -7.71 11.77
N ASN A 26 22.15 -6.86 12.37
CA ASN A 26 21.69 -5.75 13.20
C ASN A 26 20.81 -4.80 12.40
N VAL A 27 19.52 -4.75 12.72
CA VAL A 27 18.58 -3.83 12.10
C VAL A 27 18.85 -2.42 12.62
N PRO A 28 19.20 -1.45 11.76
CA PRO A 28 19.43 -0.08 12.17
C PRO A 28 18.18 0.50 12.86
N LEU A 29 18.41 1.23 13.94
CA LEU A 29 17.35 1.85 14.74
C LEU A 29 16.95 3.18 14.09
N ILE A 30 16.12 3.13 13.05
CA ILE A 30 15.68 4.33 12.35
C ILE A 30 14.45 4.96 12.99
N ASN A 31 14.46 6.28 12.94
CA ASN A 31 13.46 7.17 13.51
C ASN A 31 12.02 6.85 13.08
N ARG A 32 11.08 7.33 13.88
CA ARG A 32 9.66 7.41 13.59
C ARG A 32 9.44 7.90 12.15
N TRP A 33 8.34 7.51 11.53
CA TRP A 33 7.91 7.93 10.19
C TRP A 33 8.51 7.12 9.04
N SER A 34 8.81 5.85 9.30
CA SER A 34 9.35 4.93 8.31
C SER A 34 8.27 4.29 7.39
N TYR A 35 7.04 4.80 7.40
CA TYR A 35 5.99 4.32 6.52
C TYR A 35 6.43 4.42 5.04
N LYS A 36 6.11 3.38 4.25
CA LYS A 36 6.52 3.17 2.84
C LYS A 36 8.01 2.88 2.62
N THR A 37 8.84 2.79 3.63
CA THR A 37 10.25 2.41 3.50
C THR A 37 10.48 0.92 3.82
N ALA A 38 11.68 0.39 3.54
CA ALA A 38 12.08 -0.94 3.97
C ALA A 38 12.36 -1.05 5.48
N PHE A 39 12.37 0.06 6.19
CA PHE A 39 12.58 0.10 7.64
C PHE A 39 11.32 -0.34 8.40
N LEU A 40 11.50 -1.24 9.38
CA LEU A 40 10.43 -1.76 10.21
C LEU A 40 10.27 -0.94 11.49
N MET A 41 9.07 -1.00 12.07
CA MET A 41 8.82 -0.53 13.42
C MET A 41 9.60 -1.37 14.43
N ARG A 42 10.15 -0.70 15.46
CA ARG A 42 10.80 -1.40 16.57
C ARG A 42 9.81 -2.29 17.31
N LYS A 43 10.28 -3.43 17.85
CA LYS A 43 9.46 -4.32 18.70
C LYS A 43 8.71 -3.54 19.78
N GLY A 44 7.40 -3.76 19.88
CA GLY A 44 6.51 -3.13 20.86
C GLY A 44 6.19 -1.67 20.58
N LYS A 45 6.65 -1.10 19.44
CA LYS A 45 6.31 0.25 19.03
C LYS A 45 5.23 0.23 17.97
N TRP A 46 4.45 1.30 17.95
CA TRP A 46 3.36 1.47 17.00
C TRP A 46 3.31 2.89 16.43
N GLU A 47 2.68 3.01 15.29
CA GLU A 47 2.41 4.25 14.59
C GLU A 47 1.06 4.11 13.87
N SER A 48 0.24 5.16 13.84
CA SER A 48 -1.03 5.20 13.12
C SER A 48 -1.30 6.62 12.65
N GLY A 49 -1.91 6.77 11.47
CA GLY A 49 -2.52 8.02 11.05
C GLY A 49 -4.02 7.86 10.83
N LEU A 50 -4.69 8.95 10.45
CA LEU A 50 -6.05 8.86 9.93
C LEU A 50 -6.05 8.15 8.56
N VAL A 51 -5.16 8.57 7.66
CA VAL A 51 -4.99 8.00 6.32
C VAL A 51 -3.86 6.98 6.27
N GLN A 52 -2.77 7.25 7.00
CA GLN A 52 -1.64 6.34 7.14
C GLN A 52 -2.06 5.09 7.92
N PRO A 53 -1.72 3.86 7.45
CA PRO A 53 -2.03 2.63 8.16
C PRO A 53 -1.48 2.60 9.59
N PHE A 54 -2.19 1.92 10.48
CA PHE A 54 -1.64 1.46 11.75
C PHE A 54 -0.52 0.46 11.48
N ARG A 55 0.57 0.57 12.22
CA ARG A 55 1.76 -0.29 12.13
C ARG A 55 2.21 -0.67 13.53
N TYR A 56 2.57 -1.93 13.74
CA TYR A 56 3.06 -2.44 15.01
C TYR A 56 4.22 -3.40 14.81
N GLY A 57 5.34 -3.14 15.48
CA GLY A 57 6.51 -4.02 15.46
C GLY A 57 6.35 -5.22 16.38
N ILE A 58 6.11 -6.40 15.81
CA ILE A 58 6.04 -7.66 16.56
C ILE A 58 7.44 -8.08 17.01
N SER A 59 8.39 -7.97 16.12
CA SER A 59 9.79 -8.34 16.37
C SER A 59 10.75 -7.39 15.64
N ARG A 60 12.04 -7.65 15.73
CA ARG A 60 13.04 -6.90 14.94
C ARG A 60 12.94 -7.16 13.44
N ARG A 61 12.22 -8.21 13.02
CA ARG A 61 12.11 -8.65 11.62
C ARG A 61 10.71 -8.64 11.07
N VAL A 62 9.71 -8.45 11.92
CA VAL A 62 8.29 -8.54 11.52
C VAL A 62 7.52 -7.38 12.08
N GLU A 63 6.80 -6.72 11.20
CA GLU A 63 5.83 -5.67 11.47
C GLU A 63 4.47 -6.07 10.88
N ILE A 64 3.39 -5.83 11.61
CA ILE A 64 2.03 -5.92 11.06
C ILE A 64 1.51 -4.52 10.77
N ASN A 65 0.62 -4.43 9.80
CA ASN A 65 -0.06 -3.19 9.47
C ASN A 65 -1.52 -3.43 9.09
N ALA A 66 -2.34 -2.40 9.28
CA ALA A 66 -3.73 -2.39 8.84
C ALA A 66 -4.19 -0.94 8.64
N ASN A 67 -4.99 -0.66 7.62
CA ASN A 67 -5.59 0.65 7.47
C ASN A 67 -6.89 0.71 8.28
N ILE A 68 -6.83 1.32 9.47
CA ILE A 68 -7.95 1.35 10.42
C ILE A 68 -9.15 2.12 9.85
N LEU A 69 -8.90 3.24 9.14
CA LEU A 69 -9.97 4.02 8.54
C LEU A 69 -10.75 3.23 7.48
N GLN A 70 -10.07 2.35 6.75
CA GLN A 70 -10.69 1.52 5.72
C GLN A 70 -11.31 0.24 6.28
N MET A 71 -10.91 -0.20 7.47
CA MET A 71 -11.31 -1.49 8.05
C MET A 71 -12.83 -1.76 8.04
N PRO A 72 -13.72 -0.79 8.34
CA PRO A 72 -15.16 -1.03 8.30
C PRO A 72 -15.72 -1.35 6.91
N PHE A 73 -15.02 -0.91 5.84
CA PHE A 73 -15.46 -1.03 4.45
C PHE A 73 -14.63 -2.01 3.65
N VAL A 74 -13.34 -2.09 3.98
CA VAL A 74 -12.35 -2.98 3.37
C VAL A 74 -11.54 -3.58 4.51
N PRO A 75 -12.02 -4.65 5.15
CA PRO A 75 -11.21 -5.41 6.10
C PRO A 75 -9.85 -5.74 5.49
N ASN A 76 -8.77 -5.38 6.18
CA ASN A 76 -7.43 -5.47 5.63
C ASN A 76 -6.40 -5.78 6.70
N VAL A 77 -5.37 -6.50 6.32
CA VAL A 77 -4.20 -6.79 7.16
C VAL A 77 -2.98 -6.92 6.28
N GLY A 78 -1.86 -6.46 6.77
CA GLY A 78 -0.57 -6.60 6.10
C GLY A 78 0.52 -7.04 7.07
N VAL A 79 1.55 -7.64 6.51
CA VAL A 79 2.78 -8.00 7.21
C VAL A 79 3.96 -7.49 6.41
N LYS A 80 4.90 -6.83 7.09
CA LYS A 80 6.20 -6.45 6.52
C LYS A 80 7.29 -7.25 7.20
N ILE A 81 8.18 -7.82 6.39
CA ILE A 81 9.23 -8.72 6.82
C ILE A 81 10.57 -8.14 6.38
N PHE A 82 11.49 -7.98 7.33
CA PHE A 82 12.87 -7.64 7.03
C PHE A 82 13.56 -8.80 6.33
N LEU A 83 14.24 -8.53 5.22
CA LEU A 83 14.97 -9.53 4.44
C LEU A 83 16.46 -9.46 4.67
N ALA A 84 17.06 -8.31 4.40
CA ALA A 84 18.51 -8.12 4.48
C ALA A 84 18.88 -6.64 4.67
N ASP A 85 20.09 -6.43 5.18
CA ASP A 85 20.82 -5.18 5.10
C ASP A 85 22.18 -5.50 4.48
N LYS A 86 22.50 -4.94 3.32
CA LYS A 86 23.74 -5.15 2.62
C LYS A 86 24.24 -3.83 2.06
N ASN A 87 25.44 -3.44 2.44
CA ASN A 87 26.11 -2.21 1.99
C ASN A 87 25.24 -0.94 2.19
N GLY A 88 24.48 -0.87 3.30
CA GLY A 88 23.57 0.23 3.60
C GLY A 88 22.25 0.23 2.82
N PHE A 89 22.00 -0.81 2.02
CA PHE A 89 20.69 -1.06 1.42
C PHE A 89 19.89 -1.97 2.33
N GLN A 90 18.84 -1.43 2.91
CA GLN A 90 17.89 -2.20 3.67
C GLN A 90 16.77 -2.75 2.76
N MET A 91 16.49 -4.04 2.88
CA MET A 91 15.53 -4.75 2.04
C MET A 91 14.41 -5.33 2.90
N ALA A 92 13.18 -5.20 2.44
CA ALA A 92 12.00 -5.77 3.09
C ALA A 92 10.99 -6.25 2.05
N SER A 93 10.15 -7.19 2.45
CA SER A 93 8.93 -7.55 1.71
C SER A 93 7.71 -7.15 2.51
N GLU A 94 6.66 -6.68 1.83
CA GLU A 94 5.38 -6.34 2.43
C GLU A 94 4.28 -7.09 1.70
N HIS A 95 3.45 -7.82 2.46
CA HIS A 95 2.36 -8.63 1.95
C HIS A 95 1.06 -8.17 2.60
N GLY A 96 0.00 -8.08 1.82
CA GLY A 96 -1.30 -7.62 2.31
C GLY A 96 -2.44 -8.47 1.79
N LEU A 97 -3.48 -8.60 2.60
CA LEU A 97 -4.76 -9.21 2.24
C LEU A 97 -5.87 -8.21 2.54
N GLN A 98 -6.81 -8.07 1.61
CA GLN A 98 -7.97 -7.19 1.73
C GLN A 98 -9.22 -7.91 1.26
N TYR A 99 -10.35 -7.64 1.92
CA TYR A 99 -11.67 -8.10 1.52
C TYR A 99 -12.49 -6.92 1.03
N ASN A 100 -12.79 -6.86 -0.27
CA ASN A 100 -13.28 -5.65 -0.92
C ASN A 100 -14.81 -5.62 -1.09
N THR A 101 -15.50 -6.75 -0.99
CA THR A 101 -16.95 -6.86 -1.22
C THR A 101 -17.79 -5.87 -0.39
N PRO A 102 -17.50 -5.61 0.90
CA PRO A 102 -18.31 -4.67 1.68
C PRO A 102 -18.27 -3.24 1.13
N LEU A 103 -17.12 -2.79 0.61
CA LEU A 103 -17.01 -1.48 -0.04
C LEU A 103 -17.91 -1.38 -1.25
N PHE A 104 -17.85 -2.37 -2.15
CA PHE A 104 -18.64 -2.34 -3.39
C PHE A 104 -20.15 -2.44 -3.10
N ASN A 105 -20.55 -3.26 -2.13
CA ASN A 105 -21.94 -3.32 -1.66
C ASN A 105 -22.42 -2.00 -1.06
N LEU A 106 -21.54 -1.28 -0.34
CA LEU A 106 -21.87 0.05 0.18
C LEU A 106 -22.05 1.05 -0.97
N LEU A 107 -21.14 1.09 -1.94
CA LEU A 107 -21.16 2.04 -3.05
C LEU A 107 -22.33 1.80 -4.03
N SER A 108 -22.87 0.58 -4.11
CA SER A 108 -24.06 0.24 -4.92
C SER A 108 -25.37 0.34 -4.16
N ARG A 109 -25.35 0.64 -2.87
CA ARG A 109 -26.56 0.76 -2.07
C ARG A 109 -27.41 1.95 -2.52
N LYS A 110 -28.73 1.75 -2.63
CA LYS A 110 -29.67 2.85 -2.91
C LYS A 110 -29.48 3.99 -1.91
N GLY A 111 -29.40 5.22 -2.41
CA GLY A 111 -29.24 6.41 -1.58
C GLY A 111 -27.79 6.82 -1.29
N THR A 112 -26.76 6.11 -1.78
CA THR A 112 -25.33 6.48 -1.61
C THR A 112 -24.82 7.44 -2.70
N GLY A 113 -25.68 8.14 -3.42
CA GLY A 113 -25.28 9.15 -4.40
C GLY A 113 -24.95 8.62 -5.80
N GLY A 114 -25.31 7.36 -6.12
CA GLY A 114 -25.22 6.83 -7.49
C GLY A 114 -23.79 6.55 -7.97
N ILE A 115 -22.86 6.27 -7.05
CA ILE A 115 -21.48 5.92 -7.41
C ILE A 115 -21.43 4.63 -8.24
N LEU A 116 -22.19 3.60 -7.81
CA LEU A 116 -22.40 2.38 -8.57
C LEU A 116 -23.92 2.11 -8.69
N SER A 117 -24.33 1.51 -9.81
CA SER A 117 -25.73 1.12 -9.98
C SER A 117 -26.14 0.08 -8.93
N PRO A 118 -27.30 0.25 -8.27
CA PRO A 118 -27.85 -0.74 -7.35
C PRO A 118 -28.22 -2.08 -7.98
N GLN A 119 -28.18 -2.18 -9.31
CA GLN A 119 -28.44 -3.43 -10.05
C GLN A 119 -27.21 -4.36 -10.05
N PHE A 120 -26.01 -3.85 -9.74
CA PHE A 120 -24.83 -4.68 -9.66
C PHE A 120 -24.82 -5.54 -8.40
N THR A 121 -24.50 -6.80 -8.58
CA THR A 121 -24.24 -7.75 -7.51
C THR A 121 -22.74 -8.03 -7.45
N PHE A 122 -22.20 -8.15 -6.24
CA PHE A 122 -20.77 -8.36 -6.04
C PHE A 122 -20.50 -9.71 -5.39
N PRO A 123 -19.65 -10.56 -6.00
CA PRO A 123 -19.20 -11.80 -5.40
C PRO A 123 -18.25 -11.50 -4.22
N ASN A 124 -17.78 -12.53 -3.54
CA ASN A 124 -16.67 -12.35 -2.61
C ASN A 124 -15.40 -11.99 -3.38
N MET A 125 -14.81 -10.85 -3.01
CA MET A 125 -13.63 -10.30 -3.68
C MET A 125 -12.51 -10.07 -2.68
N PHE A 126 -11.40 -10.71 -2.93
CA PHE A 126 -10.17 -10.57 -2.14
C PHE A 126 -9.06 -9.98 -3.00
N SER A 127 -8.26 -9.11 -2.39
CA SER A 127 -7.02 -8.61 -2.97
C SER A 127 -5.84 -9.13 -2.17
N PHE A 128 -4.90 -9.74 -2.84
CA PHE A 128 -3.58 -10.07 -2.29
C PHE A 128 -2.56 -9.11 -2.88
N SER A 129 -1.69 -8.55 -2.06
CA SER A 129 -0.58 -7.71 -2.49
C SER A 129 0.75 -8.25 -2.00
N SER A 130 1.77 -8.14 -2.84
CA SER A 130 3.16 -8.45 -2.47
C SER A 130 4.06 -7.36 -3.03
N THR A 131 4.88 -6.74 -2.18
CA THR A 131 5.76 -5.63 -2.56
C THR A 131 7.14 -5.85 -1.97
N PHE A 132 8.15 -5.74 -2.81
CA PHE A 132 9.55 -5.68 -2.41
C PHE A 132 9.96 -4.22 -2.26
N LEU A 133 10.66 -3.91 -1.16
CA LEU A 133 11.14 -2.57 -0.84
C LEU A 133 12.66 -2.60 -0.63
N VAL A 134 13.32 -1.60 -1.19
CA VAL A 134 14.75 -1.36 -0.97
C VAL A 134 14.92 0.09 -0.56
N SER A 135 15.49 0.33 0.63
CA SER A 135 15.75 1.68 1.14
C SER A 135 17.23 1.88 1.36
N LYS A 136 17.70 3.07 1.03
CA LYS A 136 19.07 3.52 1.31
C LYS A 136 19.04 4.91 1.92
N GLN A 137 19.85 5.11 2.95
CA GLN A 137 20.17 6.45 3.42
C GLN A 137 21.14 7.11 2.42
N VAL A 138 20.74 8.26 1.88
CA VAL A 138 21.53 9.01 0.87
C VAL A 138 22.21 10.22 1.45
N PHE A 139 21.63 10.80 2.51
CA PHE A 139 22.19 11.89 3.32
C PHE A 139 21.93 11.59 4.79
N ASP A 140 22.58 12.29 5.71
CA ASP A 140 22.41 12.06 7.15
C ASP A 140 20.94 12.07 7.63
N THR A 141 20.10 12.77 6.92
CA THR A 141 18.68 12.96 7.27
C THR A 141 17.68 12.54 6.18
N ALA A 142 18.15 11.93 5.09
CA ALA A 142 17.30 11.57 3.96
C ALA A 142 17.47 10.11 3.52
N PHE A 143 16.35 9.53 3.08
CA PHE A 143 16.25 8.15 2.60
C PHE A 143 15.56 8.12 1.24
N VAL A 144 16.08 7.29 0.35
CA VAL A 144 15.41 6.91 -0.90
C VAL A 144 14.94 5.47 -0.76
N THR A 145 13.72 5.21 -1.20
CA THR A 145 13.14 3.85 -1.25
C THR A 145 12.65 3.56 -2.65
N ALA A 146 13.08 2.45 -3.22
CA ALA A 146 12.48 1.88 -4.43
C ALA A 146 11.52 0.75 -4.04
N ARG A 147 10.42 0.62 -4.80
CA ARG A 147 9.37 -0.39 -4.56
C ARG A 147 8.95 -1.04 -5.86
N ALA A 148 8.80 -2.36 -5.82
CA ALA A 148 8.20 -3.13 -6.90
C ALA A 148 7.22 -4.14 -6.30
N GLY A 149 6.01 -4.20 -6.82
CA GLY A 149 4.98 -5.07 -6.25
C GLY A 149 3.91 -5.46 -7.24
N VAL A 150 3.10 -6.42 -6.82
CA VAL A 150 1.97 -6.95 -7.56
C VAL A 150 0.74 -6.99 -6.68
N PHE A 151 -0.42 -6.65 -7.25
CA PHE A 151 -1.73 -6.86 -6.69
C PHE A 151 -2.43 -7.94 -7.50
N LEU A 152 -2.99 -8.93 -6.82
CA LEU A 152 -3.75 -10.02 -7.41
C LEU A 152 -5.18 -9.98 -6.89
N GLY A 153 -6.15 -10.02 -7.81
CA GLY A 153 -7.58 -10.11 -7.51
C GLY A 153 -8.05 -11.56 -7.53
N MET A 154 -8.79 -11.96 -6.51
CA MET A 154 -9.48 -13.25 -6.44
C MET A 154 -10.96 -13.00 -6.20
N ARG A 155 -11.82 -13.74 -6.90
CA ARG A 155 -13.28 -13.66 -6.76
C ARG A 155 -13.92 -15.02 -6.98
N ASP A 156 -15.04 -15.27 -6.33
CA ASP A 156 -15.77 -16.56 -6.40
C ASP A 156 -16.96 -16.53 -7.36
N GLY A 157 -17.15 -15.44 -8.09
CA GLY A 157 -18.27 -15.29 -9.02
C GLY A 157 -18.03 -14.26 -10.13
N TYR A 158 -19.09 -13.99 -10.87
CA TYR A 158 -19.06 -12.99 -11.93
C TYR A 158 -19.05 -11.56 -11.37
N LEU A 159 -18.19 -10.74 -11.91
CA LEU A 159 -18.12 -9.30 -11.63
C LEU A 159 -18.28 -8.55 -12.96
N SER A 160 -19.31 -7.71 -13.05
CA SER A 160 -19.57 -6.91 -14.24
C SER A 160 -18.39 -5.96 -14.52
N PRO A 161 -17.84 -5.92 -15.75
CA PRO A 161 -16.80 -4.97 -16.12
C PRO A 161 -17.22 -3.49 -15.98
N LEU A 162 -18.54 -3.22 -15.97
CA LEU A 162 -19.11 -1.88 -15.81
C LEU A 162 -19.23 -1.45 -14.33
N ALA A 163 -18.95 -2.34 -13.39
CA ALA A 163 -19.04 -2.06 -11.96
C ALA A 163 -17.73 -1.47 -11.39
N THR A 164 -16.89 -0.86 -12.21
CA THR A 164 -15.68 -0.15 -11.78
C THR A 164 -16.03 1.12 -11.03
N VAL A 165 -15.21 1.45 -10.03
CA VAL A 165 -15.30 2.73 -9.34
C VAL A 165 -14.32 3.69 -10.00
N ASP A 166 -14.83 4.53 -10.88
CA ASP A 166 -14.03 5.44 -11.73
C ASP A 166 -13.58 6.70 -10.96
N PHE A 167 -13.03 6.48 -9.77
CA PHE A 167 -12.45 7.52 -8.93
C PHE A 167 -10.92 7.36 -8.88
N PRO A 168 -10.14 8.44 -9.01
CA PRO A 168 -8.69 8.38 -9.23
C PRO A 168 -7.93 7.59 -8.15
N LEU A 169 -8.37 7.66 -6.91
CA LEU A 169 -7.72 6.94 -5.80
C LEU A 169 -8.16 5.47 -5.70
N ILE A 170 -9.29 5.09 -6.29
CA ILE A 170 -9.89 3.77 -6.14
C ILE A 170 -9.61 2.91 -7.36
N TYR A 171 -9.79 3.44 -8.57
CA TYR A 171 -9.70 2.66 -9.81
C TYR A 171 -8.40 1.88 -9.93
N ALA A 172 -7.25 2.54 -9.84
CA ALA A 172 -5.94 1.88 -9.96
C ALA A 172 -5.69 0.81 -8.89
N ARG A 173 -6.30 0.97 -7.70
CA ARG A 173 -6.13 0.06 -6.55
C ARG A 173 -7.15 -1.08 -6.49
N THR A 174 -8.20 -1.02 -7.28
CA THR A 174 -9.24 -2.07 -7.36
C THR A 174 -9.30 -2.76 -8.72
N SER A 175 -8.56 -2.24 -9.69
CA SER A 175 -8.52 -2.76 -11.07
C SER A 175 -8.13 -4.24 -11.18
N HIS A 176 -7.26 -4.73 -10.30
CA HIS A 176 -6.89 -6.15 -10.24
C HIS A 176 -8.06 -7.08 -9.88
N LEU A 177 -9.13 -6.58 -9.26
CA LEU A 177 -10.35 -7.35 -9.03
C LEU A 177 -11.11 -7.63 -10.34
N PHE A 178 -10.98 -6.74 -11.32
CA PHE A 178 -11.60 -6.84 -12.65
C PHE A 178 -10.66 -7.52 -13.66
N HIS A 179 -9.35 -7.29 -13.54
CA HIS A 179 -8.33 -7.69 -14.52
C HIS A 179 -7.28 -8.66 -13.96
N THR A 180 -7.54 -9.25 -12.79
CA THR A 180 -6.71 -10.27 -12.11
C THR A 180 -5.38 -9.75 -11.56
N CYS A 181 -4.66 -8.88 -12.26
CA CYS A 181 -3.33 -8.44 -11.86
C CYS A 181 -3.09 -6.95 -12.14
N THR A 182 -2.42 -6.29 -11.19
CA THR A 182 -1.86 -4.94 -11.36
C THR A 182 -0.42 -4.93 -10.83
N ILE A 183 0.52 -4.46 -11.64
CA ILE A 183 1.91 -4.25 -11.24
C ILE A 183 2.03 -2.83 -10.68
N ARG A 184 2.73 -2.68 -9.56
CA ARG A 184 3.06 -1.38 -8.97
C ARG A 184 4.57 -1.21 -8.91
N LEU A 185 5.04 -0.08 -9.44
CA LEU A 185 6.42 0.40 -9.27
C LEU A 185 6.38 1.73 -8.53
N GLY A 186 7.38 2.04 -7.75
CA GLY A 186 7.43 3.32 -7.07
C GLY A 186 8.79 3.68 -6.51
N ALA A 187 8.96 4.97 -6.28
CA ALA A 187 10.11 5.54 -5.60
C ALA A 187 9.63 6.58 -4.58
N ASP A 188 10.35 6.67 -3.48
CA ASP A 188 10.02 7.54 -2.37
C ASP A 188 11.30 8.22 -1.88
N LEU A 189 11.23 9.51 -1.64
CA LEU A 189 12.29 10.31 -1.03
C LEU A 189 11.74 10.96 0.24
N LYS A 190 12.29 10.59 1.38
CA LYS A 190 11.96 11.15 2.68
C LYS A 190 13.17 11.80 3.30
N GLY A 191 12.95 12.93 3.95
CA GLY A 191 14.04 13.59 4.64
C GLY A 191 13.56 14.58 5.69
N LYS A 192 14.50 14.97 6.54
CA LYS A 192 14.30 16.00 7.53
C LYS A 192 14.73 17.35 6.93
N ILE A 193 13.91 18.38 7.08
CA ILE A 193 14.24 19.76 6.67
C ILE A 193 14.96 20.47 7.81
N VAL A 194 14.27 20.57 8.95
CA VAL A 194 14.78 21.19 10.19
C VAL A 194 14.23 20.41 11.39
N ARG A 195 14.53 20.85 12.61
CA ARG A 195 14.27 20.11 13.86
C ARG A 195 12.92 19.38 13.94
N ASN A 196 11.83 20.04 13.54
CA ASN A 196 10.46 19.49 13.65
C ASN A 196 9.78 19.26 12.31
N TRP A 197 10.45 19.57 11.19
CA TRP A 197 9.88 19.49 9.85
C TRP A 197 10.58 18.42 9.01
N ALA A 198 9.78 17.64 8.31
CA ALA A 198 10.25 16.64 7.37
C ALA A 198 9.40 16.69 6.09
N TYR A 199 9.93 16.12 5.02
CA TYR A 199 9.23 15.99 3.75
C TYR A 199 9.14 14.52 3.34
N ASP A 200 8.14 14.21 2.54
CA ASP A 200 7.91 12.92 1.91
C ASP A 200 7.45 13.16 0.47
N PHE A 201 8.23 12.73 -0.49
CA PHE A 201 7.92 12.81 -1.91
C PHE A 201 7.85 11.39 -2.48
N ASP A 202 6.70 10.99 -2.98
CA ASP A 202 6.40 9.62 -3.43
C ASP A 202 5.87 9.64 -4.87
N MET A 203 6.46 8.81 -5.72
CA MET A 203 6.01 8.55 -7.09
C MET A 203 5.64 7.09 -7.24
N GLN A 204 4.47 6.81 -7.78
CA GLN A 204 3.99 5.45 -8.02
C GLN A 204 3.42 5.32 -9.43
N PHE A 205 3.67 4.18 -10.03
CA PHE A 205 3.14 3.78 -11.32
C PHE A 205 2.37 2.47 -11.16
N PHE A 206 1.20 2.39 -11.77
CA PHE A 206 0.38 1.19 -11.80
C PHE A 206 0.20 0.78 -13.25
N VAL A 207 0.50 -0.48 -13.54
CA VAL A 207 0.30 -1.09 -14.85
C VAL A 207 -0.70 -2.24 -14.66
N ILE A 208 -1.87 -2.10 -15.27
CA ILE A 208 -2.94 -3.08 -15.19
C ILE A 208 -2.81 -4.06 -16.36
N ALA A 209 -3.05 -5.34 -16.11
CA ALA A 209 -3.00 -6.39 -17.13
C ALA A 209 -4.23 -6.34 -18.06
N THR A 210 -4.39 -5.26 -18.81
CA THR A 210 -5.46 -5.04 -19.79
C THR A 210 -4.94 -4.35 -21.05
N LYS A 211 -5.65 -4.48 -22.16
CA LYS A 211 -5.28 -3.82 -23.43
C LYS A 211 -5.57 -2.31 -23.42
N HIS A 212 -6.57 -1.88 -22.67
CA HIS A 212 -7.00 -0.48 -22.58
C HIS A 212 -6.97 -0.04 -21.13
N TYR A 213 -6.79 1.28 -20.86
CA TYR A 213 -6.83 1.89 -19.53
C TYR A 213 -5.84 1.23 -18.54
N ASN A 214 -4.61 1.00 -19.02
CA ASN A 214 -3.64 0.13 -18.37
C ASN A 214 -2.57 0.88 -17.57
N PHE A 215 -2.52 2.21 -17.62
CA PHE A 215 -1.46 2.99 -16.99
C PHE A 215 -2.01 4.07 -16.08
N PHE A 216 -1.50 4.12 -14.84
CA PHE A 216 -1.77 5.16 -13.87
C PHE A 216 -0.49 5.59 -13.19
N MET A 217 -0.43 6.87 -12.84
CA MET A 217 0.65 7.49 -12.11
C MET A 217 0.06 8.27 -10.93
N GLU A 218 0.69 8.14 -9.78
CA GLU A 218 0.41 8.96 -8.61
C GLU A 218 1.70 9.60 -8.12
N ASN A 219 1.66 10.90 -7.91
CA ASN A 219 2.69 11.64 -7.23
C ASN A 219 2.10 12.24 -5.94
N THR A 220 2.79 12.07 -4.83
CA THR A 220 2.39 12.62 -3.54
C THR A 220 3.54 13.41 -2.98
N GLY A 221 3.31 14.67 -2.67
CA GLY A 221 4.25 15.50 -1.91
C GLY A 221 3.62 15.91 -0.60
N THR A 222 4.28 15.63 0.53
CA THR A 222 3.80 16.02 1.87
C THR A 222 4.90 16.66 2.69
N ILE A 223 4.52 17.65 3.49
CA ILE A 223 5.33 18.21 4.55
C ILE A 223 4.73 17.74 5.87
N MET A 224 5.59 17.31 6.78
CA MET A 224 5.23 16.86 8.11
C MET A 224 5.81 17.80 9.15
N CYS A 225 4.96 18.25 10.08
CA CYS A 225 5.35 19.00 11.25
C CYS A 225 5.12 18.16 12.51
N LYS A 226 6.18 17.94 13.27
CA LYS A 226 6.10 17.27 14.57
C LYS A 226 5.53 18.24 15.60
N VAL A 227 4.29 17.98 16.06
CA VAL A 227 3.58 18.79 17.03
C VAL A 227 3.97 18.41 18.47
N SER A 228 4.10 17.11 18.74
CA SER A 228 4.47 16.61 20.06
C SER A 228 5.45 15.42 19.98
N LYS A 229 5.79 14.86 21.15
CA LYS A 229 6.59 13.64 21.23
C LYS A 229 5.89 12.43 20.61
N HIS A 230 4.56 12.46 20.47
CA HIS A 230 3.72 11.35 20.04
C HIS A 230 2.87 11.64 18.81
N SER A 231 2.85 12.88 18.33
CA SER A 231 2.01 13.29 17.20
C SER A 231 2.72 14.18 16.20
N ALA A 232 2.31 14.06 14.94
CA ALA A 232 2.71 14.93 13.86
C ALA A 232 1.54 15.20 12.93
N LEU A 233 1.52 16.40 12.34
CA LEU A 233 0.59 16.79 11.30
C LEU A 233 1.28 16.66 9.94
N LYS A 234 0.61 16.07 8.97
CA LYS A 234 1.05 15.99 7.57
C LYS A 234 0.08 16.76 6.69
N ALA A 235 0.58 17.59 5.81
CA ALA A 235 -0.20 18.28 4.80
C ALA A 235 0.53 18.25 3.46
N GLY A 236 -0.22 18.21 2.36
CA GLY A 236 0.38 18.15 1.05
C GLY A 236 -0.63 17.95 -0.07
N TYR A 237 -0.17 17.35 -1.14
CA TYR A 237 -0.99 17.06 -2.32
C TYR A 237 -0.80 15.63 -2.80
N LYS A 238 -1.77 15.16 -3.56
CA LYS A 238 -1.67 13.97 -4.41
C LYS A 238 -2.12 14.33 -5.82
N LEU A 239 -1.22 14.18 -6.77
CA LEU A 239 -1.47 14.32 -8.20
C LEU A 239 -1.65 12.92 -8.78
N CYS A 240 -2.79 12.67 -9.41
CA CYS A 240 -3.10 11.42 -10.08
C CYS A 240 -3.26 11.68 -11.57
N TYR A 241 -2.65 10.82 -12.39
CA TYR A 241 -2.87 10.76 -13.82
C TYR A 241 -3.18 9.33 -14.22
N GLY A 242 -4.13 9.14 -15.10
CA GLY A 242 -4.45 7.78 -15.54
C GLY A 242 -5.35 7.71 -16.76
N SER A 243 -5.34 6.53 -17.38
CA SER A 243 -6.23 6.16 -18.46
C SER A 243 -7.45 5.45 -17.84
N TYR A 244 -8.51 6.23 -17.60
CA TYR A 244 -9.78 5.73 -17.07
C TYR A 244 -10.72 5.28 -18.19
N PRO A 245 -11.81 4.54 -17.90
CA PRO A 245 -12.85 4.21 -18.89
C PRO A 245 -13.46 5.44 -19.57
N PHE A 246 -13.51 6.59 -18.88
CA PHE A 246 -14.00 7.88 -19.40
C PHE A 246 -12.92 8.77 -20.02
N GLY A 247 -11.71 8.26 -20.24
CA GLY A 247 -10.60 8.96 -20.87
C GLY A 247 -9.42 9.24 -19.95
N ARG A 248 -8.41 9.93 -20.48
CA ARG A 248 -7.21 10.31 -19.73
C ARG A 248 -7.46 11.58 -18.95
N GLN A 249 -7.19 11.57 -17.66
CA GLN A 249 -7.43 12.72 -16.80
C GLN A 249 -6.34 12.92 -15.76
N TRP A 250 -6.19 14.19 -15.35
CA TRP A 250 -5.38 14.63 -14.22
C TRP A 250 -6.29 15.01 -13.06
N HIS A 251 -5.90 14.61 -11.85
CA HIS A 251 -6.61 14.98 -10.63
C HIS A 251 -5.59 15.45 -9.59
N LEU A 252 -5.81 16.62 -9.05
CA LEU A 252 -5.03 17.16 -7.94
C LEU A 252 -5.91 17.18 -6.69
N LEU A 253 -5.47 16.45 -5.65
CA LEU A 253 -6.20 16.31 -4.40
C LEU A 253 -5.34 16.84 -3.25
N PRO A 254 -5.85 17.71 -2.38
CA PRO A 254 -5.17 18.07 -1.14
C PRO A 254 -5.14 16.86 -0.21
N THR A 255 -4.07 16.72 0.56
CA THR A 255 -3.93 15.65 1.56
C THR A 255 -3.65 16.24 2.92
N LEU A 256 -4.35 15.71 3.93
CA LEU A 256 -4.14 16.02 5.33
C LEU A 256 -4.15 14.72 6.12
N ASP A 257 -3.21 14.56 7.04
CA ASP A 257 -3.15 13.41 7.95
C ASP A 257 -2.62 13.82 9.31
N ILE A 258 -3.13 13.21 10.36
CA ILE A 258 -2.61 13.34 11.72
C ILE A 258 -2.04 11.99 12.10
N VAL A 259 -0.77 11.95 12.42
CA VAL A 259 -0.06 10.72 12.74
C VAL A 259 0.30 10.68 14.21
N PHE A 260 0.03 9.55 14.83
CA PHE A 260 0.34 9.24 16.21
C PHE A 260 1.32 8.07 16.29
N GLY A 261 2.11 8.00 17.38
CA GLY A 261 3.00 6.87 17.57
C GLY A 261 3.59 6.77 18.96
N SER A 262 3.96 5.57 19.35
CA SER A 262 4.71 5.32 20.59
C SER A 262 6.17 5.81 20.45
N LYS A 263 6.77 6.26 21.54
CA LYS A 263 8.23 6.51 21.60
C LYS A 263 9.04 5.25 21.39
#